data_d61fe0db985958352deef5e75182d679
#
_entry.id   d61fe0db985958352deef5e75182d679
#
_cell.length_a   1.000
_cell.length_b   1.000
_cell.length_c   1.000
_cell.angle_alpha   90.00
_cell.angle_beta   90.00
_cell.angle_gamma   90.00
#
_symmetry.space_group_name_H-M   'P 1'
#
loop_
_entity.id
_entity.type
_entity.pdbx_description
1 polymer ?
#
loop_
_entity_poly.entity_id
_entity_poly.type
_entity_poly.pdbx_seq_one_letter_code
_entity_poly.pdbx_strand_id
1 'polypeptide(L)'
;RFTNNTVIYSRPFGPRIERVATIISEDDDNEDLMAGLAKEGQGNLYFAETSSELSGIFDAEIGDTLSVVARNAVIRIEVQGKAKPIRLIGREGRIEGNEVEIEINHLYGGQEKFALLEVEVPEGNHDQSISLANVSVSFNSAQGEKRHSRKTKIGCTFSKDEKAVNESVNENVIVAYVENQVAVAKEQAIQLAD
;
A
#
# COMPACT_ATOMS: atom_id res chain seq x y z
N ARG A 1 19.94 -26.48 8.90
CA ARG A 1 19.19 -25.61 9.83
C ARG A 1 19.39 -24.19 9.38
N PHE A 2 18.35 -23.57 8.84
CA PHE A 2 18.39 -22.16 8.47
C PHE A 2 18.14 -21.34 9.73
N THR A 3 18.90 -20.29 9.91
CA THR A 3 18.65 -19.27 10.92
C THR A 3 17.91 -18.11 10.25
N ASN A 4 17.07 -17.40 10.97
CA ASN A 4 16.45 -16.17 10.52
C ASN A 4 17.48 -15.23 9.92
N ASN A 5 17.37 -14.96 8.62
CA ASN A 5 18.27 -14.07 7.91
C ASN A 5 17.55 -12.77 7.60
N THR A 6 17.99 -11.70 8.26
CA THR A 6 17.55 -10.33 7.95
C THR A 6 18.59 -9.69 7.05
N VAL A 7 18.19 -9.24 5.88
CA VAL A 7 19.05 -8.53 4.93
C VAL A 7 18.77 -7.04 5.05
N ILE A 8 19.80 -6.29 5.47
CA ILE A 8 19.72 -4.84 5.64
C ILE A 8 20.49 -4.17 4.51
N TYR A 9 19.81 -3.34 3.73
CA TYR A 9 20.40 -2.53 2.69
C TYR A 9 20.60 -1.10 3.20
N SER A 10 21.83 -0.61 3.14
CA SER A 10 22.15 0.78 3.44
C SER A 10 22.77 1.45 2.21
N ARG A 11 22.52 2.74 2.05
CA ARG A 11 23.23 3.52 1.04
C ARG A 11 24.69 3.67 1.41
N PRO A 12 25.62 3.69 0.42
CA PRO A 12 27.04 3.87 0.66
C PRO A 12 27.42 5.23 1.28
N PHE A 13 26.50 6.18 1.36
CA PHE A 13 26.72 7.53 1.86
C PHE A 13 25.63 8.00 2.84
N GLY A 14 25.36 7.24 3.91
CA GLY A 14 24.49 7.72 4.97
C GLY A 14 24.06 6.63 5.96
N PRO A 15 23.70 7.02 7.21
CA PRO A 15 23.34 6.08 8.28
C PRO A 15 21.88 5.58 8.18
N ARG A 16 21.21 5.75 7.03
CA ARG A 16 19.79 5.42 6.90
C ARG A 16 19.62 4.03 6.31
N ILE A 17 18.95 3.15 7.05
CA ILE A 17 18.46 1.86 6.54
C ILE A 17 17.37 2.19 5.52
N GLU A 18 17.56 1.76 4.26
CA GLU A 18 16.59 2.04 3.19
C GLU A 18 15.54 0.97 3.05
N ARG A 19 15.89 -0.26 3.37
CA ARG A 19 15.01 -1.42 3.23
C ARG A 19 15.50 -2.58 4.07
N VAL A 20 14.58 -3.34 4.64
CA VAL A 20 14.85 -4.60 5.35
C VAL A 20 14.01 -5.69 4.68
N ALA A 21 14.66 -6.68 4.09
CA ALA A 21 14.00 -7.91 3.66
C ALA A 21 14.25 -9.01 4.70
N THR A 22 13.21 -9.75 5.03
CA THR A 22 13.26 -10.78 6.05
C THR A 22 12.99 -12.14 5.40
N ILE A 23 13.76 -13.16 5.76
CA ILE A 23 13.62 -14.51 5.24
C ILE A 23 13.43 -15.45 6.43
N ILE A 24 12.34 -16.20 6.41
CA ILE A 24 11.95 -17.16 7.44
C ILE A 24 12.15 -18.58 6.91
N SER A 25 12.58 -19.49 7.77
CA SER A 25 12.64 -20.92 7.50
C SER A 25 11.64 -21.71 8.35
N GLU A 26 11.35 -22.97 7.97
CA GLU A 26 10.29 -23.80 8.58
C GLU A 26 10.34 -23.97 10.12
N ASP A 27 11.47 -23.72 10.77
CA ASP A 27 11.67 -23.95 12.21
C ASP A 27 11.49 -22.68 13.07
N ASP A 28 10.80 -21.65 12.58
CA ASP A 28 10.84 -20.34 13.21
C ASP A 28 9.52 -19.93 13.86
N ASP A 29 9.56 -19.86 15.19
CA ASP A 29 8.43 -19.41 16.02
C ASP A 29 8.21 -17.88 16.03
N ASN A 30 8.96 -17.10 15.20
CA ASN A 30 8.98 -15.64 15.24
C ASN A 30 8.52 -14.96 13.95
N GLU A 31 7.58 -15.57 13.26
CA GLU A 31 7.04 -15.09 11.98
C GLU A 31 6.49 -13.66 12.09
N ASP A 32 5.79 -13.36 13.17
CA ASP A 32 5.18 -12.03 13.41
C ASP A 32 6.25 -10.94 13.62
N LEU A 33 7.33 -11.23 14.34
CA LEU A 33 8.42 -10.29 14.52
C LEU A 33 9.10 -9.98 13.18
N MET A 34 9.31 -11.00 12.36
CA MET A 34 9.95 -10.85 11.06
C MET A 34 9.05 -10.13 10.05
N ALA A 35 7.75 -10.39 10.09
CA ALA A 35 6.76 -9.63 9.33
C ALA A 35 6.73 -8.16 9.76
N GLY A 36 6.78 -7.90 11.06
CA GLY A 36 6.88 -6.55 11.63
C GLY A 36 8.15 -5.82 11.16
N LEU A 37 9.31 -6.47 11.20
CA LEU A 37 10.58 -5.89 10.73
C LEU A 37 10.56 -5.58 9.24
N ALA A 38 10.01 -6.47 8.42
CA ALA A 38 9.85 -6.24 6.98
C ALA A 38 8.91 -5.05 6.72
N LYS A 39 7.79 -4.97 7.43
CA LYS A 39 6.80 -3.89 7.33
C LYS A 39 7.41 -2.54 7.72
N GLU A 40 8.03 -2.43 8.89
CA GLU A 40 8.67 -1.20 9.37
C GLU A 40 9.87 -0.80 8.50
N GLY A 41 10.64 -1.79 8.04
CA GLY A 41 11.76 -1.59 7.11
C GLY A 41 11.34 -1.39 5.65
N GLN A 42 10.02 -1.43 5.36
CA GLN A 42 9.45 -1.29 4.01
C GLN A 42 10.06 -2.26 2.98
N GLY A 43 10.44 -3.43 3.45
CA GLY A 43 10.94 -4.53 2.67
C GLY A 43 9.90 -5.61 2.40
N ASN A 44 10.36 -6.75 1.96
CA ASN A 44 9.56 -7.93 1.71
C ASN A 44 9.81 -8.98 2.79
N LEU A 45 8.79 -9.80 3.05
CA LEU A 45 8.91 -11.04 3.81
C LEU A 45 8.93 -12.20 2.82
N TYR A 46 9.86 -13.10 2.99
CA TYR A 46 9.99 -14.31 2.19
C TYR A 46 10.03 -15.53 3.08
N PHE A 47 9.49 -16.61 2.58
CA PHE A 47 9.59 -17.92 3.18
C PHE A 47 10.49 -18.81 2.29
N ALA A 48 11.46 -19.49 2.89
CA ALA A 48 12.38 -20.38 2.17
C ALA A 48 12.43 -21.74 2.86
N GLU A 49 11.92 -22.78 2.20
CA GLU A 49 12.00 -24.16 2.67
C GLU A 49 13.37 -24.78 2.41
N THR A 50 14.06 -24.31 1.37
CA THR A 50 15.34 -24.87 0.95
C THR A 50 16.41 -23.80 0.73
N SER A 51 17.70 -24.20 0.85
CA SER A 51 18.82 -23.30 0.57
C SER A 51 18.89 -22.84 -0.89
N SER A 52 18.32 -23.62 -1.82
CA SER A 52 18.28 -23.24 -3.23
C SER A 52 17.34 -22.07 -3.52
N GLU A 53 16.28 -21.93 -2.73
CA GLU A 53 15.32 -20.82 -2.85
C GLU A 53 15.92 -19.50 -2.38
N LEU A 54 16.84 -19.55 -1.41
CA LEU A 54 17.55 -18.35 -0.93
C LEU A 54 18.25 -17.60 -2.08
N SER A 55 18.90 -18.30 -3.00
CA SER A 55 19.57 -17.66 -4.13
C SER A 55 18.56 -16.89 -5.00
N GLY A 56 17.40 -17.50 -5.29
CA GLY A 56 16.34 -16.86 -6.06
C GLY A 56 15.75 -15.63 -5.35
N ILE A 57 15.61 -15.72 -4.02
CA ILE A 57 15.13 -14.58 -3.19
C ILE A 57 16.14 -13.43 -3.23
N PHE A 58 17.43 -13.71 -3.09
CA PHE A 58 18.47 -12.67 -3.17
C PHE A 58 18.52 -12.03 -4.55
N ASP A 59 18.42 -12.83 -5.63
CA ASP A 59 18.40 -12.30 -7.00
C ASP A 59 17.18 -11.41 -7.24
N ALA A 60 16.02 -11.78 -6.71
CA ALA A 60 14.80 -10.96 -6.76
C ALA A 60 14.96 -9.65 -5.98
N GLU A 61 15.50 -9.69 -4.75
CA GLU A 61 15.72 -8.49 -3.94
C GLU A 61 16.73 -7.54 -4.57
N ILE A 62 17.83 -8.06 -5.14
CA ILE A 62 18.81 -7.25 -5.87
C ILE A 62 18.18 -6.65 -7.13
N GLY A 63 17.42 -7.46 -7.89
CA GLY A 63 16.70 -7.04 -9.08
C GLY A 63 15.70 -5.92 -8.77
N ASP A 64 14.93 -6.06 -7.72
CA ASP A 64 13.98 -5.05 -7.23
C ASP A 64 14.69 -3.75 -6.83
N THR A 65 15.82 -3.86 -6.11
CA THR A 65 16.61 -2.69 -5.71
C THR A 65 17.15 -1.90 -6.91
N LEU A 66 17.52 -2.60 -7.99
CA LEU A 66 17.98 -2.01 -9.25
C LEU A 66 16.84 -1.44 -10.10
N SER A 67 15.62 -1.91 -9.92
CA SER A 67 14.45 -1.54 -10.72
C SER A 67 13.63 -0.37 -10.17
N VAL A 68 14.08 0.30 -9.10
CA VAL A 68 13.39 1.49 -8.56
C VAL A 68 13.22 2.54 -9.65
N VAL A 69 11.99 2.87 -9.98
CA VAL A 69 11.65 3.87 -11.01
C VAL A 69 11.21 5.22 -10.42
N ALA A 70 10.69 5.21 -9.19
CA ALA A 70 10.31 6.41 -8.47
C ALA A 70 10.53 6.28 -6.96
N ARG A 71 10.80 7.42 -6.31
CA ARG A 71 11.04 7.52 -4.87
C ARG A 71 10.21 8.63 -4.25
N ASN A 72 9.97 8.51 -2.94
CA ASN A 72 9.25 9.51 -2.14
C ASN A 72 7.93 9.91 -2.81
N ALA A 73 7.18 8.91 -3.25
CA ALA A 73 5.86 9.17 -3.81
C ALA A 73 4.89 9.50 -2.66
N VAL A 74 4.13 10.57 -2.87
CA VAL A 74 3.10 11.02 -1.92
C VAL A 74 1.79 11.12 -2.67
N ILE A 75 0.79 10.41 -2.17
CA ILE A 75 -0.60 10.50 -2.62
C ILE A 75 -1.31 11.47 -1.68
N ARG A 76 -1.90 12.53 -2.24
CA ARG A 76 -2.77 13.45 -1.51
C ARG A 76 -4.17 13.37 -2.08
N ILE A 77 -5.13 13.17 -1.19
CA ILE A 77 -6.56 13.09 -1.52
C ILE A 77 -7.24 14.20 -0.73
N GLU A 78 -7.86 15.13 -1.44
CA GLU A 78 -8.68 16.19 -0.87
C GLU A 78 -10.15 15.83 -1.11
N VAL A 79 -10.83 15.36 -0.07
CA VAL A 79 -12.26 15.01 -0.13
C VAL A 79 -13.10 16.28 -0.21
N GLN A 80 -14.06 16.31 -1.14
CA GLN A 80 -14.77 17.51 -1.53
C GLN A 80 -16.18 17.61 -0.93
N GLY A 81 -16.66 18.81 -0.78
CA GLY A 81 -18.05 19.12 -0.39
C GLY A 81 -18.38 18.66 1.02
N LYS A 82 -19.46 17.87 1.14
CA LYS A 82 -19.93 17.32 2.43
C LYS A 82 -19.50 15.88 2.67
N ALA A 83 -18.77 15.27 1.73
CA ALA A 83 -18.18 13.94 1.92
C ALA A 83 -17.07 14.00 2.97
N LYS A 84 -16.83 12.89 3.69
CA LYS A 84 -15.84 12.82 4.76
C LYS A 84 -14.98 11.59 4.60
N PRO A 85 -13.65 11.71 4.70
CA PRO A 85 -12.78 10.54 4.79
C PRO A 85 -13.01 9.85 6.13
N ILE A 86 -13.15 8.53 6.13
CA ILE A 86 -13.39 7.72 7.34
C ILE A 86 -12.11 7.04 7.77
N ARG A 87 -11.51 6.23 6.89
CA ARG A 87 -10.28 5.49 7.19
C ARG A 87 -9.57 5.06 5.92
N LEU A 88 -8.28 4.83 6.06
CA LEU A 88 -7.47 4.09 5.10
C LEU A 88 -7.59 2.59 5.35
N ILE A 89 -7.55 1.79 4.29
CA ILE A 89 -7.68 0.34 4.34
C ILE A 89 -6.42 -0.28 3.75
N GLY A 90 -5.78 -1.17 4.51
CA GLY A 90 -4.59 -1.92 4.09
C GLY A 90 -3.32 -1.09 3.93
N ARG A 91 -3.33 0.19 4.36
CA ARG A 91 -2.16 1.06 4.29
C ARG A 91 -2.23 2.16 5.32
N GLU A 92 -1.09 2.51 5.87
CA GLU A 92 -0.95 3.64 6.78
C GLU A 92 -0.92 4.97 6.03
N GLY A 93 -1.38 6.02 6.70
CA GLY A 93 -1.39 7.38 6.20
C GLY A 93 -2.03 8.32 7.21
N ARG A 94 -2.05 9.60 6.90
CA ARG A 94 -2.58 10.64 7.76
C ARG A 94 -3.90 11.18 7.21
N ILE A 95 -4.88 11.32 8.08
CA ILE A 95 -6.17 11.97 7.78
C ILE A 95 -6.29 13.20 8.68
N GLU A 96 -6.37 14.39 8.07
CA GLU A 96 -6.56 15.65 8.76
C GLU A 96 -7.74 16.42 8.13
N GLY A 97 -8.89 16.41 8.79
CA GLY A 97 -10.11 16.95 8.23
C GLY A 97 -10.49 16.25 6.92
N ASN A 98 -10.50 16.99 5.83
CA ASN A 98 -10.81 16.44 4.49
C ASN A 98 -9.55 16.09 3.67
N GLU A 99 -8.37 16.26 4.23
CA GLU A 99 -7.11 15.93 3.55
C GLU A 99 -6.58 14.59 4.04
N VAL A 100 -6.16 13.76 3.08
CA VAL A 100 -5.54 12.46 3.33
C VAL A 100 -4.20 12.42 2.62
N GLU A 101 -3.15 12.05 3.35
CA GLU A 101 -1.80 11.92 2.82
C GLU A 101 -1.27 10.51 3.07
N ILE A 102 -0.72 9.89 2.02
CA ILE A 102 -0.16 8.54 2.04
C ILE A 102 1.22 8.60 1.42
N GLU A 103 2.22 8.10 2.13
CA GLU A 103 3.59 8.03 1.66
C GLU A 103 3.90 6.64 1.09
N ILE A 104 4.60 6.62 -0.04
CA ILE A 104 5.11 5.41 -0.67
C ILE A 104 6.58 5.67 -1.00
N ASN A 105 7.50 5.05 -0.27
CA ASN A 105 8.91 5.38 -0.39
C ASN A 105 9.51 4.98 -1.73
N HIS A 106 9.21 3.78 -2.21
CA HIS A 106 9.76 3.25 -3.46
C HIS A 106 8.68 2.67 -4.36
N LEU A 107 8.80 2.94 -5.64
CA LEU A 107 8.05 2.31 -6.72
C LEU A 107 9.04 1.58 -7.63
N TYR A 108 8.78 0.32 -7.86
CA TYR A 108 9.59 -0.54 -8.72
C TYR A 108 8.97 -0.68 -10.10
N GLY A 109 9.79 -0.93 -11.11
CA GLY A 109 9.32 -1.16 -12.47
C GLY A 109 8.38 -2.34 -12.54
N GLY A 110 7.22 -2.16 -13.19
CA GLY A 110 6.19 -3.20 -13.29
C GLY A 110 5.34 -3.42 -12.05
N GLN A 111 5.61 -2.75 -10.93
CA GLN A 111 4.83 -2.87 -9.70
C GLN A 111 3.69 -1.85 -9.66
N GLU A 112 2.50 -2.30 -9.31
CA GLU A 112 1.36 -1.46 -9.02
C GLU A 112 1.24 -1.23 -7.50
N LYS A 113 1.07 0.02 -7.09
CA LYS A 113 0.75 0.39 -5.71
C LYS A 113 -0.54 1.18 -5.70
N PHE A 114 -1.44 0.81 -4.81
CA PHE A 114 -2.73 1.49 -4.65
C PHE A 114 -3.00 1.80 -3.17
N ALA A 115 -3.98 2.64 -2.93
CA ALA A 115 -4.51 2.93 -1.60
C ALA A 115 -6.03 2.89 -1.66
N LEU A 116 -6.65 2.35 -0.63
CA LEU A 116 -8.10 2.35 -0.45
C LEU A 116 -8.47 3.34 0.65
N LEU A 117 -9.37 4.25 0.33
CA LEU A 117 -9.93 5.21 1.27
C LEU A 117 -11.44 4.99 1.37
N GLU A 118 -11.93 4.73 2.57
CA GLU A 118 -13.35 4.73 2.88
C GLU A 118 -13.83 6.16 3.06
N VAL A 119 -14.88 6.54 2.33
CA VAL A 119 -15.45 7.89 2.34
C VAL A 119 -16.94 7.80 2.62
N GLU A 120 -17.40 8.54 3.62
CA GLU A 120 -18.83 8.77 3.85
C GLU A 120 -19.35 9.79 2.83
N VAL A 121 -20.38 9.43 2.06
CA VAL A 121 -21.00 10.29 1.05
C VAL A 121 -22.39 10.68 1.55
N PRO A 122 -22.73 12.00 1.59
CA PRO A 122 -24.06 12.43 2.00
C PRO A 122 -25.13 11.98 1.00
N GLU A 123 -26.36 11.95 1.46
CA GLU A 123 -27.51 11.71 0.60
C GLU A 123 -27.59 12.70 -0.56
N GLY A 124 -28.02 12.24 -1.73
CA GLY A 124 -28.17 13.04 -2.94
C GLY A 124 -29.45 12.68 -3.72
N ASN A 125 -29.84 13.57 -4.63
CA ASN A 125 -30.97 13.34 -5.49
C ASN A 125 -30.59 12.43 -6.65
N HIS A 126 -31.59 11.70 -7.19
CA HIS A 126 -31.43 10.90 -8.41
C HIS A 126 -30.84 11.75 -9.55
N ASP A 127 -29.87 11.18 -10.28
CA ASP A 127 -29.11 11.82 -11.37
C ASP A 127 -28.24 13.02 -10.93
N GLN A 128 -28.14 13.29 -9.63
CA GLN A 128 -27.20 14.28 -9.13
C GLN A 128 -25.78 13.74 -9.17
N SER A 129 -24.88 14.46 -9.85
CA SER A 129 -23.45 14.19 -9.84
C SER A 129 -22.74 15.13 -8.87
N ILE A 130 -21.81 14.59 -8.09
CA ILE A 130 -20.95 15.36 -7.19
C ILE A 130 -19.48 15.07 -7.44
N SER A 131 -18.63 16.06 -7.20
CA SER A 131 -17.20 15.85 -7.08
C SER A 131 -16.90 15.27 -5.69
N LEU A 132 -16.25 14.11 -5.64
CA LEU A 132 -15.99 13.40 -4.40
C LEU A 132 -14.61 13.71 -3.84
N ALA A 133 -13.60 13.73 -4.71
CA ALA A 133 -12.23 14.02 -4.30
C ALA A 133 -11.37 14.57 -5.44
N ASN A 134 -10.38 15.39 -5.08
CA ASN A 134 -9.22 15.69 -5.90
C ASN A 134 -8.06 14.82 -5.44
N VAL A 135 -7.46 14.08 -6.35
CA VAL A 135 -6.31 13.23 -6.04
C VAL A 135 -5.09 13.75 -6.76
N SER A 136 -3.99 13.87 -6.04
CA SER A 136 -2.69 14.21 -6.62
C SER A 136 -1.64 13.21 -6.15
N VAL A 137 -0.76 12.81 -7.07
CA VAL A 137 0.41 11.99 -6.78
C VAL A 137 1.64 12.77 -7.17
N SER A 138 2.60 12.88 -6.27
CA SER A 138 3.90 13.47 -6.56
C SER A 138 5.01 12.51 -6.18
N PHE A 139 6.07 12.43 -6.98
CA PHE A 139 7.19 11.52 -6.77
C PHE A 139 8.46 12.06 -7.39
N ASN A 140 9.60 11.57 -6.96
CA ASN A 140 10.90 11.84 -7.53
C ASN A 140 11.29 10.70 -8.48
N SER A 141 11.86 11.02 -9.64
CA SER A 141 12.46 10.00 -10.52
C SER A 141 13.63 9.31 -9.82
N ALA A 142 13.81 8.02 -10.06
CA ALA A 142 14.96 7.28 -9.51
C ALA A 142 16.33 7.84 -9.98
N GLN A 143 16.35 8.45 -11.17
CA GLN A 143 17.57 8.94 -11.82
C GLN A 143 17.87 10.42 -11.56
N GLY A 144 17.08 11.12 -10.74
CA GLY A 144 17.30 12.53 -10.49
C GLY A 144 16.35 13.18 -9.49
N GLU A 145 16.66 14.42 -9.11
CA GLU A 145 15.88 15.22 -8.16
C GLU A 145 14.57 15.80 -8.73
N LYS A 146 14.29 15.52 -10.01
CA LYS A 146 13.10 16.07 -10.65
C LYS A 146 11.83 15.49 -10.06
N ARG A 147 11.04 16.37 -9.44
CA ARG A 147 9.73 16.02 -8.90
C ARG A 147 8.67 16.00 -10.01
N HIS A 148 7.95 14.92 -10.10
CA HIS A 148 6.82 14.76 -10.99
C HIS A 148 5.51 14.84 -10.21
N SER A 149 4.45 15.31 -10.87
CA SER A 149 3.11 15.33 -10.29
C SER A 149 2.07 14.95 -11.33
N ARG A 150 1.04 14.23 -10.87
CA ARG A 150 -0.16 13.91 -11.63
C ARG A 150 -1.38 14.21 -10.78
N LYS A 151 -2.47 14.67 -11.40
CA LYS A 151 -3.71 15.01 -10.72
C LYS A 151 -4.88 14.39 -11.45
N THR A 152 -5.88 13.95 -10.69
CA THR A 152 -7.15 13.47 -11.21
C THR A 152 -8.29 13.88 -10.28
N LYS A 153 -9.53 13.78 -10.76
CA LYS A 153 -10.74 14.04 -9.98
C LYS A 153 -11.58 12.78 -9.94
N ILE A 154 -12.19 12.54 -8.81
CA ILE A 154 -13.11 11.44 -8.58
C ILE A 154 -14.49 12.04 -8.31
N GLY A 155 -15.52 11.50 -8.94
CA GLY A 155 -16.90 11.89 -8.73
C GLY A 155 -17.80 10.68 -8.64
N CYS A 156 -19.02 10.89 -8.17
CA CYS A 156 -20.09 9.89 -8.22
C CYS A 156 -21.40 10.52 -8.65
N THR A 157 -22.31 9.67 -9.15
CA THR A 157 -23.68 10.05 -9.54
C THR A 157 -24.65 9.18 -8.75
N PHE A 158 -25.65 9.82 -8.14
CA PHE A 158 -26.67 9.11 -7.38
C PHE A 158 -27.71 8.52 -8.32
N SER A 159 -28.10 7.28 -8.11
CA SER A 159 -29.13 6.61 -8.89
C SER A 159 -30.13 5.89 -7.98
N LYS A 160 -31.40 5.83 -8.42
CA LYS A 160 -32.45 4.98 -7.83
C LYS A 160 -32.53 3.62 -8.52
N ASP A 161 -31.81 3.44 -9.62
CA ASP A 161 -31.74 2.18 -10.35
C ASP A 161 -30.68 1.29 -9.75
N GLU A 162 -31.11 0.29 -8.98
CA GLU A 162 -30.22 -0.69 -8.33
C GLU A 162 -29.34 -1.42 -9.36
N LYS A 163 -29.84 -1.71 -10.53
CA LYS A 163 -29.09 -2.38 -11.58
C LYS A 163 -27.93 -1.52 -12.04
N ALA A 164 -28.17 -0.24 -12.32
CA ALA A 164 -27.14 0.70 -12.73
C ALA A 164 -26.09 0.90 -11.62
N VAL A 165 -26.51 0.92 -10.35
CA VAL A 165 -25.57 1.00 -9.20
C VAL A 165 -24.69 -0.24 -9.13
N ASN A 166 -25.25 -1.45 -9.23
CA ASN A 166 -24.51 -2.70 -9.16
C ASN A 166 -23.54 -2.86 -10.35
N GLU A 167 -23.96 -2.47 -11.55
CA GLU A 167 -23.11 -2.51 -12.75
C GLU A 167 -21.96 -1.47 -12.70
N SER A 168 -22.06 -0.42 -11.88
CA SER A 168 -21.02 0.60 -11.71
C SER A 168 -19.91 0.18 -10.73
N VAL A 169 -20.08 -0.94 -10.03
CA VAL A 169 -19.10 -1.43 -9.06
C VAL A 169 -17.81 -1.84 -9.76
N ASN A 170 -16.68 -1.34 -9.27
CA ASN A 170 -15.38 -1.77 -9.75
C ASN A 170 -14.93 -3.03 -9.01
N GLU A 171 -14.93 -4.17 -9.69
CA GLU A 171 -14.59 -5.48 -9.13
C GLU A 171 -13.18 -5.48 -8.51
N ASN A 172 -12.19 -4.84 -9.13
CA ASN A 172 -10.83 -4.78 -8.60
C ASN A 172 -10.78 -4.07 -7.24
N VAL A 173 -11.59 -3.02 -7.05
CA VAL A 173 -11.69 -2.31 -5.77
C VAL A 173 -12.33 -3.21 -4.70
N ILE A 174 -13.37 -3.96 -5.06
CA ILE A 174 -14.02 -4.89 -4.13
C ILE A 174 -13.09 -6.02 -3.74
N VAL A 175 -12.37 -6.62 -4.69
CA VAL A 175 -11.38 -7.67 -4.41
C VAL A 175 -10.31 -7.15 -3.44
N ALA A 176 -9.69 -6.01 -3.75
CA ALA A 176 -8.69 -5.41 -2.89
C ALA A 176 -9.24 -5.07 -1.48
N TYR A 177 -10.49 -4.61 -1.39
CA TYR A 177 -11.16 -4.37 -0.10
C TYR A 177 -11.29 -5.66 0.71
N VAL A 178 -11.81 -6.72 0.09
CA VAL A 178 -12.04 -8.01 0.77
C VAL A 178 -10.72 -8.64 1.22
N GLU A 179 -9.69 -8.63 0.37
CA GLU A 179 -8.36 -9.14 0.73
C GLU A 179 -7.79 -8.43 1.96
N ASN A 180 -7.88 -7.09 2.00
CA ASN A 180 -7.42 -6.33 3.16
C ASN A 180 -8.27 -6.60 4.42
N GLN A 181 -9.60 -6.79 4.30
CA GLN A 181 -10.43 -7.16 5.45
C GLN A 181 -10.06 -8.54 6.01
N VAL A 182 -9.74 -9.49 5.14
CA VAL A 182 -9.28 -10.83 5.56
C VAL A 182 -7.94 -10.73 6.28
N ALA A 183 -7.00 -9.93 5.78
CA ALA A 183 -5.70 -9.71 6.43
C ALA A 183 -5.87 -9.12 7.84
N VAL A 184 -6.67 -8.05 7.99
CA VAL A 184 -6.96 -7.43 9.29
C VAL A 184 -7.64 -8.43 10.24
N ALA A 185 -8.59 -9.23 9.76
CA ALA A 185 -9.26 -10.23 10.59
C ALA A 185 -8.30 -11.32 11.09
N LYS A 186 -7.34 -11.74 10.25
CA LYS A 186 -6.29 -12.68 10.66
C LYS A 186 -5.37 -12.08 11.73
N GLU A 187 -4.89 -10.85 11.54
CA GLU A 187 -4.07 -10.15 12.54
C GLU A 187 -4.79 -10.04 13.88
N GLN A 188 -6.08 -9.68 13.88
CA GLN A 188 -6.89 -9.61 15.11
C GLN A 188 -7.08 -10.98 15.78
N ALA A 189 -7.27 -12.04 14.99
CA ALA A 189 -7.41 -13.39 15.53
C ALA A 189 -6.12 -13.88 16.20
N ILE A 190 -4.96 -13.57 15.63
CA ILE A 190 -3.65 -13.89 16.22
C ILE A 190 -3.49 -13.15 17.55
N GLN A 191 -3.75 -11.84 17.59
CA GLN A 191 -3.63 -11.03 18.82
C GLN A 191 -4.58 -11.48 19.96
N LEU A 192 -5.68 -12.16 19.65
CA LEU A 192 -6.61 -12.69 20.64
C LEU A 192 -6.26 -14.11 21.10
N ALA A 193 -5.38 -14.80 20.40
CA ALA A 193 -4.93 -16.16 20.70
C ALA A 193 -3.71 -16.20 21.64
N ASP A 194 -2.96 -15.10 21.76
CA ASP A 194 -1.89 -14.86 22.71
C ASP A 194 -2.42 -14.35 24.06
#